data_9c3199db673df126ccb19ba0467bd09d
#
_entry.id   9c3199db673df126ccb19ba0467bd09d
#
_cell.length_a   1.000
_cell.length_b   1.000
_cell.length_c   1.000
_cell.angle_alpha   90.00
_cell.angle_beta   90.00
_cell.angle_gamma   90.00
#
_symmetry.space_group_name_H-M   'P 1'
#
loop_
_entity.id
_entity.type
_entity.pdbx_description
1 polymer ?
#
loop_
_entity_poly.entity_id
_entity_poly.type
_entity_poly.pdbx_seq_one_letter_code
_entity_poly.pdbx_strand_id
1 'polypeptide(L)'
;MAFLLAELLDGMPPARELTAADVVEARTRANDTTTYVVLDDDPTGTQSVADLPVLTHWEVEDFRWAFSSGKPAVYVMTNSRSLAPDDAARVNREVVAAALEASQGHPVAFVSRSDSTLRGHFPLEPDTIADELARHGARPVDGVVIVPAFGDAGRITVRGTHYAGSVAEGFSPVGETQFARDATFGYSSSYLPRWVEEKTDGAVNAADVLVLDLATLRADHESAIALLRSATNRQPIVVDIVEENDLRALALALIAAESAGSHFVYRVGPPFLRGRIGQAVKEPVSVDEIRASRSGRDVTPGGLIVVGSHVDLTTHQLNLLRETQQPFELEIEVAQIVDEGRRDEHVRDVAARAAKHLAEGNVVVRTSRALVTGPDGQASLDIARRVSEAVVEVVQQVLAKTLPRFVVAKGGITSSDVATHGLGFRRANVVGPMLPGIVSLWSAQDGPAAGIPFVVFAGNVGQADSLSEVVVKLTQA
;
A
#
# COMPACT_ATOMS: atom_id res chain seq x y z
N MET A 1 19.50 -10.77 -16.54
CA MET A 1 19.43 -12.28 -16.55
C MET A 1 18.59 -12.70 -15.36
N ALA A 2 17.59 -13.57 -15.57
CA ALA A 2 16.78 -14.07 -14.44
C ALA A 2 17.48 -15.24 -13.75
N PHE A 3 17.39 -15.31 -12.42
CA PHE A 3 17.95 -16.36 -11.57
C PHE A 3 16.82 -17.22 -11.02
N LEU A 4 17.04 -18.53 -10.90
CA LEU A 4 16.10 -19.38 -10.16
C LEU A 4 16.21 -19.10 -8.66
N LEU A 5 15.10 -19.25 -7.93
CA LEU A 5 15.12 -19.06 -6.47
C LEU A 5 16.15 -19.95 -5.77
N ALA A 6 16.29 -21.20 -6.22
CA ALA A 6 17.26 -22.14 -5.68
C ALA A 6 18.72 -21.68 -5.86
N GLU A 7 19.03 -21.00 -6.98
CA GLU A 7 20.36 -20.43 -7.22
C GLU A 7 20.66 -19.26 -6.27
N LEU A 8 19.65 -18.39 -6.04
CA LEU A 8 19.79 -17.28 -5.10
C LEU A 8 19.97 -17.74 -3.65
N LEU A 9 19.36 -18.86 -3.29
CA LEU A 9 19.42 -19.45 -1.95
C LEU A 9 20.54 -20.47 -1.76
N ASP A 10 21.36 -20.70 -2.76
CA ASP A 10 22.48 -21.67 -2.65
C ASP A 10 23.42 -21.25 -1.50
N GLY A 11 23.71 -22.24 -0.62
CA GLY A 11 24.50 -22.03 0.59
C GLY A 11 23.82 -21.25 1.72
N MET A 12 22.54 -20.85 1.59
CA MET A 12 21.80 -20.19 2.67
C MET A 12 21.22 -21.20 3.66
N PRO A 13 21.17 -20.89 4.95
CA PRO A 13 20.43 -21.68 5.93
C PRO A 13 18.95 -21.76 5.57
N PRO A 14 18.24 -22.84 5.94
CA PRO A 14 16.80 -22.90 5.81
C PRO A 14 16.15 -21.80 6.69
N ALA A 15 14.97 -21.34 6.29
CA ALA A 15 14.22 -20.44 7.14
C ALA A 15 13.85 -21.12 8.47
N ARG A 16 13.78 -20.32 9.52
CA ARG A 16 13.33 -20.78 10.84
C ARG A 16 11.85 -21.10 10.78
N GLU A 17 11.41 -22.13 11.48
CA GLU A 17 10.00 -22.40 11.66
C GLU A 17 9.45 -21.45 12.76
N LEU A 18 8.79 -20.39 12.34
CA LEU A 18 8.21 -19.36 13.20
C LEU A 18 6.75 -19.14 12.86
N THR A 19 5.95 -18.88 13.87
CA THR A 19 4.54 -18.55 13.73
C THR A 19 4.25 -17.08 14.06
N ALA A 20 3.10 -16.60 13.69
CA ALA A 20 2.63 -15.29 14.12
C ALA A 20 2.52 -15.20 15.65
N ALA A 21 2.15 -16.30 16.31
CA ALA A 21 2.04 -16.38 17.77
C ALA A 21 3.38 -16.16 18.47
N ASP A 22 4.49 -16.61 17.91
CA ASP A 22 5.84 -16.39 18.48
C ASP A 22 6.16 -14.89 18.57
N VAL A 23 5.77 -14.12 17.56
CA VAL A 23 5.96 -12.66 17.54
C VAL A 23 5.05 -11.99 18.57
N VAL A 24 3.77 -12.39 18.68
CA VAL A 24 2.83 -11.86 19.68
C VAL A 24 3.34 -12.17 21.09
N GLU A 25 3.85 -13.36 21.32
CA GLU A 25 4.42 -13.74 22.62
C GLU A 25 5.67 -12.93 22.96
N ALA A 26 6.54 -12.69 21.96
CA ALA A 26 7.73 -11.86 22.15
C ALA A 26 7.36 -10.41 22.51
N ARG A 27 6.38 -9.81 21.81
CA ARG A 27 5.83 -8.49 22.15
C ARG A 27 5.29 -8.45 23.57
N THR A 28 4.51 -9.47 23.96
CA THR A 28 3.95 -9.58 25.31
C THR A 28 5.03 -9.68 26.38
N ARG A 29 6.06 -10.52 26.16
CA ARG A 29 7.20 -10.66 27.09
C ARG A 29 7.99 -9.37 27.23
N ALA A 30 8.10 -8.60 26.15
CA ALA A 30 8.77 -7.31 26.12
C ALA A 30 7.92 -6.16 26.68
N ASN A 31 6.66 -6.39 27.06
CA ASN A 31 5.66 -5.35 27.35
C ASN A 31 5.53 -4.32 26.21
N ASP A 32 5.72 -4.74 24.96
CA ASP A 32 5.60 -3.88 23.79
C ASP A 32 4.13 -3.63 23.44
N THR A 33 3.63 -2.48 23.86
CA THR A 33 2.28 -1.97 23.56
C THR A 33 2.27 -0.99 22.39
N THR A 34 3.37 -0.84 21.68
CA THR A 34 3.53 0.14 20.59
C THR A 34 2.48 -0.04 19.51
N THR A 35 1.81 1.05 19.14
CA THR A 35 0.95 1.12 17.96
C THR A 35 1.76 1.68 16.78
N TYR A 36 1.75 0.96 15.66
CA TYR A 36 2.45 1.38 14.44
C TYR A 36 1.56 2.30 13.62
N VAL A 37 2.04 3.52 13.37
CA VAL A 37 1.43 4.48 12.44
C VAL A 37 2.12 4.31 11.09
N VAL A 38 1.39 3.76 10.12
CA VAL A 38 1.89 3.40 8.80
C VAL A 38 1.51 4.47 7.80
N LEU A 39 2.47 5.31 7.42
CA LEU A 39 2.30 6.31 6.38
C LEU A 39 2.38 5.58 5.03
N ASP A 40 1.23 5.46 4.38
CA ASP A 40 1.07 4.66 3.17
C ASP A 40 1.14 5.57 1.93
N ASP A 41 2.25 5.50 1.20
CA ASP A 41 2.55 6.38 0.07
C ASP A 41 1.66 6.13 -1.16
N ASP A 42 0.95 5.00 -1.17
CA ASP A 42 0.01 4.57 -2.21
C ASP A 42 -1.07 3.69 -1.56
N PRO A 43 -2.35 3.81 -1.90
CA PRO A 43 -3.47 3.14 -1.21
C PRO A 43 -3.41 1.61 -1.23
N THR A 44 -2.47 1.02 -1.94
CA THR A 44 -2.35 -0.43 -2.08
C THR A 44 -1.53 -1.10 -0.97
N GLY A 45 -1.06 -0.37 0.04
CA GLY A 45 -0.23 -0.92 1.13
C GLY A 45 -0.95 -1.87 2.07
N THR A 46 -2.27 -1.77 2.16
CA THR A 46 -3.09 -2.59 3.07
C THR A 46 -3.37 -4.02 2.56
N GLN A 47 -2.87 -4.39 1.38
CA GLN A 47 -3.20 -5.66 0.74
C GLN A 47 -2.68 -6.90 1.49
N SER A 48 -1.66 -6.74 2.33
CA SER A 48 -1.05 -7.85 3.09
C SER A 48 -1.53 -7.94 4.55
N VAL A 49 -2.48 -7.12 4.96
CA VAL A 49 -2.97 -7.06 6.34
C VAL A 49 -4.49 -7.18 6.41
N ALA A 50 -5.02 -7.39 7.60
CA ALA A 50 -6.46 -7.45 7.86
C ALA A 50 -6.80 -6.86 9.23
N ASP A 51 -8.05 -6.51 9.43
CA ASP A 51 -8.60 -6.06 10.72
C ASP A 51 -7.82 -4.89 11.36
N LEU A 52 -7.41 -3.92 10.53
CA LEU A 52 -6.71 -2.72 10.95
C LEU A 52 -7.45 -1.46 10.47
N PRO A 53 -7.44 -0.38 11.28
CA PRO A 53 -7.98 0.91 10.87
C PRO A 53 -7.16 1.54 9.73
N VAL A 54 -7.86 2.23 8.85
CA VAL A 54 -7.31 3.06 7.77
C VAL A 54 -7.88 4.46 7.89
N LEU A 55 -7.01 5.45 7.79
CA LEU A 55 -7.35 6.87 7.75
C LEU A 55 -7.02 7.44 6.37
N THR A 56 -7.93 8.19 5.79
CA THR A 56 -7.69 8.99 4.57
C THR A 56 -7.51 10.47 4.89
N HIS A 57 -7.76 10.84 6.15
CA HIS A 57 -7.52 12.13 6.77
C HIS A 57 -6.74 11.89 8.07
N TRP A 58 -5.97 12.86 8.52
CA TRP A 58 -5.07 12.70 9.65
C TRP A 58 -5.17 13.82 10.69
N GLU A 59 -6.40 14.23 10.99
CA GLU A 59 -6.63 15.09 12.14
C GLU A 59 -6.47 14.30 13.45
N VAL A 60 -6.20 14.98 14.53
CA VAL A 60 -6.01 14.37 15.86
C VAL A 60 -7.17 13.45 16.25
N GLU A 61 -8.40 13.84 15.94
CA GLU A 61 -9.59 13.04 16.24
C GLU A 61 -9.68 11.74 15.43
N ASP A 62 -9.09 11.69 14.24
CA ASP A 62 -9.02 10.46 13.44
C ASP A 62 -8.07 9.45 14.08
N PHE A 63 -6.93 9.94 14.56
CA PHE A 63 -6.00 9.10 15.30
C PHE A 63 -6.57 8.64 16.65
N ARG A 64 -7.29 9.50 17.38
CA ARG A 64 -7.97 9.09 18.63
C ARG A 64 -8.96 7.96 18.37
N TRP A 65 -9.75 8.07 17.29
CA TRP A 65 -10.63 6.98 16.88
C TRP A 65 -9.82 5.71 16.55
N ALA A 66 -8.77 5.80 15.75
CA ALA A 66 -7.96 4.64 15.38
C ALA A 66 -7.31 3.97 16.60
N PHE A 67 -6.72 4.74 17.51
CA PHE A 67 -6.09 4.24 18.73
C PHE A 67 -7.11 3.63 19.70
N SER A 68 -8.33 4.17 19.78
CA SER A 68 -9.40 3.60 20.61
C SER A 68 -9.84 2.20 20.18
N SER A 69 -9.51 1.78 18.95
CA SER A 69 -9.77 0.43 18.47
C SER A 69 -8.92 -0.64 19.17
N GLY A 70 -7.84 -0.25 19.86
CA GLY A 70 -6.89 -1.18 20.50
C GLY A 70 -6.10 -2.04 19.52
N LYS A 71 -6.10 -1.71 18.23
CA LYS A 71 -5.36 -2.44 17.20
C LYS A 71 -3.88 -2.07 17.24
N PRO A 72 -2.98 -3.01 16.87
CA PRO A 72 -1.52 -2.80 16.95
C PRO A 72 -0.97 -1.86 15.88
N ALA A 73 -1.79 -1.45 14.90
CA ALA A 73 -1.38 -0.52 13.85
C ALA A 73 -2.58 0.24 13.28
N VAL A 74 -2.27 1.39 12.67
CA VAL A 74 -3.18 2.19 11.84
C VAL A 74 -2.49 2.58 10.54
N TYR A 75 -3.17 2.41 9.41
CA TYR A 75 -2.71 2.90 8.12
C TYR A 75 -3.22 4.32 7.89
N VAL A 76 -2.36 5.17 7.38
CA VAL A 76 -2.69 6.55 6.97
C VAL A 76 -2.37 6.67 5.49
N MET A 77 -3.38 6.79 4.67
CA MET A 77 -3.24 6.91 3.22
C MET A 77 -2.76 8.32 2.84
N THR A 78 -1.46 8.53 2.85
CA THR A 78 -0.84 9.83 2.53
C THR A 78 -0.82 10.12 1.03
N ASN A 79 -0.80 9.06 0.21
CA ASN A 79 -0.68 9.14 -1.24
C ASN A 79 0.53 9.99 -1.71
N SER A 80 1.55 10.05 -0.86
CA SER A 80 2.71 10.96 -1.01
C SER A 80 3.55 10.67 -2.24
N ARG A 81 3.52 9.43 -2.77
CA ARG A 81 4.22 9.06 -4.02
C ARG A 81 3.76 9.91 -5.21
N SER A 82 2.52 10.38 -5.22
CA SER A 82 1.97 11.23 -6.28
C SER A 82 2.23 12.72 -6.10
N LEU A 83 2.84 13.12 -4.97
CA LEU A 83 3.07 14.50 -4.61
C LEU A 83 4.47 14.97 -4.99
N ALA A 84 4.64 16.30 -5.10
CA ALA A 84 5.95 16.90 -5.14
C ALA A 84 6.69 16.69 -3.80
N PRO A 85 8.04 16.69 -3.78
CA PRO A 85 8.83 16.42 -2.58
C PRO A 85 8.45 17.26 -1.36
N ASP A 86 8.24 18.56 -1.54
CA ASP A 86 7.87 19.49 -0.45
C ASP A 86 6.50 19.16 0.15
N ASP A 87 5.54 18.79 -0.70
CA ASP A 87 4.20 18.39 -0.27
C ASP A 87 4.23 17.01 0.41
N ALA A 88 5.00 16.05 -0.11
CA ALA A 88 5.22 14.77 0.54
C ALA A 88 5.82 14.94 1.94
N ALA A 89 6.85 15.77 2.09
CA ALA A 89 7.42 16.11 3.39
C ALA A 89 6.42 16.81 4.31
N ARG A 90 5.61 17.73 3.79
CA ARG A 90 4.57 18.42 4.58
C ARG A 90 3.54 17.43 5.13
N VAL A 91 3.01 16.56 4.28
CA VAL A 91 2.03 15.53 4.68
C VAL A 91 2.62 14.59 5.73
N ASN A 92 3.85 14.13 5.54
CA ASN A 92 4.52 13.27 6.54
C ASN A 92 4.64 13.98 7.90
N ARG A 93 5.02 15.27 7.94
CA ARG A 93 5.08 16.05 9.19
C ARG A 93 3.72 16.16 9.87
N GLU A 94 2.67 16.49 9.10
CA GLU A 94 1.31 16.63 9.61
C GLU A 94 0.82 15.33 10.25
N VAL A 95 1.04 14.19 9.58
CA VAL A 95 0.67 12.86 10.08
C VAL A 95 1.39 12.54 11.39
N VAL A 96 2.72 12.73 11.44
CA VAL A 96 3.52 12.44 12.63
C VAL A 96 3.08 13.33 13.80
N ALA A 97 2.93 14.64 13.59
CA ALA A 97 2.50 15.59 14.62
C ALA A 97 1.12 15.23 15.19
N ALA A 98 0.13 14.97 14.32
CA ALA A 98 -1.23 14.63 14.74
C ALA A 98 -1.29 13.29 15.49
N ALA A 99 -0.53 12.28 15.04
CA ALA A 99 -0.45 10.98 15.72
C ALA A 99 0.18 11.10 17.10
N LEU A 100 1.27 11.87 17.25
CA LEU A 100 1.92 12.11 18.53
C LEU A 100 0.99 12.85 19.50
N GLU A 101 0.28 13.87 19.04
CA GLU A 101 -0.70 14.58 19.86
C GLU A 101 -1.83 13.64 20.31
N ALA A 102 -2.37 12.84 19.39
CA ALA A 102 -3.46 11.92 19.68
C ALA A 102 -3.06 10.79 20.62
N SER A 103 -1.79 10.38 20.62
CA SER A 103 -1.28 9.25 21.41
C SER A 103 -1.35 9.47 22.92
N GLN A 104 -1.31 10.74 23.37
CA GLN A 104 -1.35 11.11 24.80
C GLN A 104 -0.31 10.36 25.65
N GLY A 105 0.85 10.06 25.09
CA GLY A 105 1.94 9.32 25.74
C GLY A 105 1.86 7.79 25.58
N HIS A 106 0.85 7.27 24.88
CA HIS A 106 0.88 5.89 24.44
C HIS A 106 2.02 5.68 23.42
N PRO A 107 2.81 4.59 23.53
CA PRO A 107 3.92 4.36 22.61
C PRO A 107 3.45 4.23 21.16
N VAL A 108 4.03 5.01 20.27
CA VAL A 108 3.79 4.95 18.82
C VAL A 108 5.12 4.84 18.08
N ALA A 109 5.13 4.08 17.00
CA ALA A 109 6.26 3.98 16.07
C ALA A 109 5.78 4.27 14.65
N PHE A 110 6.67 4.80 13.81
CA PHE A 110 6.31 5.27 12.48
C PHE A 110 6.95 4.42 11.40
N VAL A 111 6.13 4.09 10.39
CA VAL A 111 6.51 3.25 9.27
C VAL A 111 6.22 4.02 7.98
N SER A 112 7.25 4.36 7.21
CA SER A 112 7.10 4.79 5.82
C SER A 112 6.89 3.54 4.96
N ARG A 113 5.62 3.22 4.64
CA ARG A 113 5.30 2.14 3.72
C ARG A 113 5.44 2.65 2.29
N SER A 114 6.36 2.09 1.57
CA SER A 114 6.73 2.53 0.22
C SER A 114 6.62 1.38 -0.79
N ASP A 115 6.88 1.70 -2.05
CA ASP A 115 6.83 0.74 -3.13
C ASP A 115 7.86 -0.39 -2.98
N SER A 116 7.40 -1.63 -3.14
CA SER A 116 8.26 -2.81 -3.11
C SER A 116 9.24 -2.91 -4.29
N THR A 117 9.16 -2.01 -5.27
CA THR A 117 10.10 -1.89 -6.38
C THR A 117 10.98 -0.64 -6.28
N LEU A 118 11.19 -0.15 -5.04
CA LEU A 118 12.11 0.94 -4.64
C LEU A 118 11.71 2.35 -5.08
N ARG A 119 10.55 2.56 -5.70
CA ARG A 119 10.05 3.90 -6.03
C ARG A 119 9.51 4.60 -4.78
N GLY A 120 9.39 5.91 -4.84
CA GLY A 120 8.93 6.75 -3.74
C GLY A 120 10.02 7.67 -3.19
N HIS A 121 9.64 8.54 -2.26
CA HIS A 121 10.49 9.59 -1.72
C HIS A 121 11.46 9.09 -0.64
N PHE A 122 12.55 8.45 -1.08
CA PHE A 122 13.66 8.08 -0.20
C PHE A 122 14.89 8.98 -0.51
N PRO A 123 15.60 9.52 0.49
CA PRO A 123 15.41 9.36 1.93
C PRO A 123 14.41 10.32 2.57
N LEU A 124 13.75 11.18 1.79
CA LEU A 124 12.93 12.30 2.26
C LEU A 124 11.90 11.91 3.33
N GLU A 125 11.12 10.83 3.12
CA GLU A 125 10.05 10.45 4.06
C GLU A 125 10.60 9.94 5.40
N PRO A 126 11.50 8.95 5.46
CA PRO A 126 12.06 8.52 6.75
C PRO A 126 12.83 9.65 7.46
N ASP A 127 13.51 10.52 6.73
CA ASP A 127 14.20 11.67 7.33
C ASP A 127 13.21 12.69 7.90
N THR A 128 12.12 12.97 7.17
CA THR A 128 11.05 13.87 7.64
C THR A 128 10.39 13.33 8.91
N ILE A 129 10.12 12.03 8.96
CA ILE A 129 9.58 11.36 10.15
C ILE A 129 10.55 11.51 11.32
N ALA A 130 11.84 11.22 11.12
CA ALA A 130 12.85 11.31 12.17
C ALA A 130 13.05 12.76 12.67
N ASP A 131 13.00 13.73 11.78
CA ASP A 131 13.08 15.15 12.12
C ASP A 131 11.89 15.62 12.94
N GLU A 132 10.69 15.18 12.56
CA GLU A 132 9.47 15.56 13.28
C GLU A 132 9.40 14.90 14.66
N LEU A 133 9.83 13.65 14.79
CA LEU A 133 10.01 12.97 16.07
C LEU A 133 10.97 13.77 17.00
N ALA A 134 12.09 14.24 16.47
CA ALA A 134 13.04 15.03 17.22
C ALA A 134 12.45 16.39 17.67
N ARG A 135 11.65 17.06 16.83
CA ARG A 135 10.95 18.31 17.19
C ARG A 135 9.96 18.13 18.35
N HIS A 136 9.37 16.94 18.45
CA HIS A 136 8.47 16.57 19.55
C HIS A 136 9.20 15.97 20.77
N GLY A 137 10.52 16.06 20.82
CA GLY A 137 11.32 15.64 21.96
C GLY A 137 11.50 14.11 22.09
N ALA A 138 11.22 13.37 21.03
CA ALA A 138 11.50 11.94 21.00
C ALA A 138 13.02 11.68 21.02
N ARG A 139 13.41 10.49 21.47
CA ARG A 139 14.79 10.03 21.36
C ARG A 139 15.29 10.11 19.92
N PRO A 140 16.60 10.36 19.70
CA PRO A 140 17.19 10.24 18.37
C PRO A 140 16.90 8.87 17.75
N VAL A 141 16.66 8.85 16.45
CA VAL A 141 16.54 7.62 15.66
C VAL A 141 17.94 7.04 15.43
N ASP A 142 18.13 5.80 15.83
CA ASP A 142 19.41 5.09 15.68
C ASP A 142 19.60 4.59 14.25
N GLY A 143 18.54 4.01 13.66
CA GLY A 143 18.61 3.46 12.30
C GLY A 143 17.31 3.60 11.50
N VAL A 144 17.47 3.56 10.17
CA VAL A 144 16.38 3.42 9.20
C VAL A 144 16.41 2.01 8.66
N VAL A 145 15.42 1.20 9.05
CA VAL A 145 15.31 -0.21 8.62
C VAL A 145 14.63 -0.30 7.25
N ILE A 146 15.34 -0.83 6.27
CA ILE A 146 14.91 -0.88 4.86
C ILE A 146 14.56 -2.31 4.48
N VAL A 147 13.27 -2.59 4.26
CA VAL A 147 12.73 -3.91 3.92
C VAL A 147 11.76 -3.80 2.76
N PRO A 148 12.22 -3.66 1.51
CA PRO A 148 11.33 -3.50 0.36
C PRO A 148 10.62 -4.79 -0.06
N ALA A 149 10.99 -5.93 0.52
CA ALA A 149 10.48 -7.24 0.12
C ALA A 149 8.95 -7.34 0.18
N PHE A 150 8.39 -8.07 -0.80
CA PHE A 150 6.98 -8.42 -0.93
C PHE A 150 6.88 -9.76 -1.65
N GLY A 151 7.09 -10.86 -0.89
CA GLY A 151 7.12 -12.22 -1.43
C GLY A 151 5.85 -12.61 -2.19
N ASP A 152 4.66 -12.26 -1.65
CA ASP A 152 3.37 -12.54 -2.29
C ASP A 152 3.26 -11.93 -3.71
N ALA A 153 4.03 -10.89 -3.99
CA ALA A 153 4.09 -10.23 -5.30
C ALA A 153 5.44 -10.45 -6.04
N GLY A 154 6.26 -11.40 -5.58
CA GLY A 154 7.51 -11.78 -6.22
C GLY A 154 8.65 -10.75 -6.06
N ARG A 155 8.75 -10.06 -4.92
CA ARG A 155 9.85 -9.15 -4.59
C ARG A 155 10.59 -9.68 -3.38
N ILE A 156 11.88 -10.01 -3.56
CA ILE A 156 12.73 -10.60 -2.54
C ILE A 156 14.08 -9.88 -2.45
N THR A 157 14.72 -9.94 -1.30
CA THR A 157 16.08 -9.42 -1.10
C THR A 157 17.00 -10.53 -0.62
N VAL A 158 18.11 -10.73 -1.31
CA VAL A 158 19.12 -11.75 -0.98
C VAL A 158 20.50 -11.12 -1.16
N ARG A 159 21.39 -11.30 -0.18
CA ARG A 159 22.75 -10.72 -0.17
C ARG A 159 22.75 -9.20 -0.43
N GLY A 160 21.80 -8.49 0.15
CA GLY A 160 21.63 -7.05 -0.04
C GLY A 160 21.14 -6.64 -1.43
N THR A 161 20.88 -7.58 -2.33
CA THR A 161 20.37 -7.31 -3.68
C THR A 161 18.88 -7.59 -3.75
N HIS A 162 18.13 -6.62 -4.29
CA HIS A 162 16.69 -6.72 -4.45
C HIS A 162 16.31 -7.21 -5.84
N TYR A 163 15.37 -8.15 -5.88
CA TYR A 163 14.92 -8.84 -7.08
C TYR A 163 13.40 -8.73 -7.27
N ALA A 164 12.98 -8.79 -8.52
CA ALA A 164 11.57 -8.93 -8.90
C ALA A 164 11.40 -10.08 -9.88
N GLY A 165 10.36 -10.89 -9.70
CA GLY A 165 10.09 -12.05 -10.55
C GLY A 165 9.06 -12.99 -9.94
N SER A 166 9.15 -14.26 -10.33
CA SER A 166 8.34 -15.34 -9.77
C SER A 166 9.14 -16.63 -9.68
N VAL A 167 8.65 -17.57 -8.89
CA VAL A 167 9.28 -18.91 -8.80
C VAL A 167 9.26 -19.61 -10.14
N ALA A 168 8.25 -19.38 -10.98
CA ALA A 168 8.07 -20.03 -12.27
C ALA A 168 8.98 -19.43 -13.38
N GLU A 169 9.17 -18.09 -13.36
CA GLU A 169 9.89 -17.38 -14.43
C GLU A 169 11.31 -16.97 -14.03
N GLY A 170 11.65 -17.13 -12.75
CA GLY A 170 12.89 -16.64 -12.16
C GLY A 170 12.80 -15.20 -11.69
N PHE A 171 13.89 -14.72 -11.09
CA PHE A 171 14.02 -13.40 -10.45
C PHE A 171 15.10 -12.58 -11.14
N SER A 172 14.76 -11.38 -11.57
CA SER A 172 15.72 -10.42 -12.15
C SER A 172 16.08 -9.35 -11.12
N PRO A 173 17.35 -8.87 -11.10
CA PRO A 173 17.71 -7.71 -10.30
C PRO A 173 16.77 -6.53 -10.63
N VAL A 174 16.22 -5.88 -9.61
CA VAL A 174 15.16 -4.89 -9.80
C VAL A 174 15.59 -3.68 -10.65
N GLY A 175 16.87 -3.32 -10.61
CA GLY A 175 17.46 -2.26 -11.43
C GLY A 175 17.50 -2.58 -12.93
N GLU A 176 17.35 -3.86 -13.32
CA GLU A 176 17.26 -4.28 -14.72
C GLU A 176 15.81 -4.25 -15.26
N THR A 177 14.83 -4.03 -14.39
CA THR A 177 13.41 -4.06 -14.72
C THR A 177 12.88 -2.70 -15.20
N GLN A 178 11.64 -2.69 -15.68
CA GLN A 178 10.95 -1.46 -16.05
C GLN A 178 10.74 -0.51 -14.85
N PHE A 179 10.70 -1.01 -13.63
CA PHE A 179 10.48 -0.20 -12.42
C PHE A 179 11.63 0.77 -12.16
N ALA A 180 12.86 0.38 -12.48
CA ALA A 180 14.04 1.23 -12.34
C ALA A 180 14.09 2.39 -13.36
N ARG A 181 13.28 2.30 -14.43
CA ARG A 181 13.20 3.32 -15.49
C ARG A 181 12.08 4.33 -15.27
N ASP A 182 11.54 4.37 -14.05
CA ASP A 182 10.53 5.35 -13.68
C ASP A 182 11.07 6.78 -13.87
N ALA A 183 10.28 7.66 -14.49
CA ALA A 183 10.71 9.01 -14.84
C ALA A 183 10.99 9.89 -13.62
N THR A 184 10.33 9.62 -12.50
CA THR A 184 10.44 10.41 -11.27
C THR A 184 11.37 9.74 -10.23
N PHE A 185 11.20 8.44 -10.04
CA PHE A 185 11.87 7.68 -8.98
C PHE A 185 12.90 6.67 -9.50
N GLY A 186 13.31 6.80 -10.75
CA GLY A 186 14.28 5.91 -11.39
C GLY A 186 15.55 5.74 -10.57
N TYR A 187 16.22 4.60 -10.75
CA TYR A 187 17.46 4.23 -10.09
C TYR A 187 18.23 3.22 -10.94
N SER A 188 19.50 2.99 -10.62
CA SER A 188 20.37 2.08 -11.39
C SER A 188 20.75 0.82 -10.63
N SER A 189 20.88 0.88 -9.30
CA SER A 189 21.41 -0.22 -8.50
C SER A 189 20.32 -1.11 -7.92
N SER A 190 20.49 -2.43 -8.08
CA SER A 190 19.71 -3.45 -7.36
C SER A 190 20.32 -3.82 -6.01
N TYR A 191 21.62 -3.55 -5.82
CA TYR A 191 22.30 -3.74 -4.53
C TYR A 191 21.92 -2.57 -3.62
N LEU A 192 21.12 -2.85 -2.60
CA LEU A 192 20.46 -1.83 -1.79
C LEU A 192 21.43 -0.85 -1.10
N PRO A 193 22.62 -1.24 -0.61
CA PRO A 193 23.57 -0.25 -0.11
C PRO A 193 24.00 0.79 -1.15
N ARG A 194 24.21 0.38 -2.41
CA ARG A 194 24.48 1.32 -3.50
C ARG A 194 23.25 2.11 -3.92
N TRP A 195 22.06 1.54 -3.83
CA TRP A 195 20.81 2.24 -4.05
C TRP A 195 20.63 3.36 -3.00
N VAL A 196 20.96 3.09 -1.73
CA VAL A 196 20.97 4.13 -0.67
C VAL A 196 21.96 5.23 -1.02
N GLU A 197 23.18 4.90 -1.40
CA GLU A 197 24.19 5.89 -1.82
C GLU A 197 23.71 6.73 -3.00
N GLU A 198 23.14 6.10 -4.02
CA GLU A 198 22.54 6.77 -5.19
C GLU A 198 21.40 7.72 -4.80
N LYS A 199 20.48 7.27 -3.95
CA LYS A 199 19.30 8.05 -3.54
C LYS A 199 19.57 9.14 -2.53
N THR A 200 20.70 9.07 -1.86
CA THR A 200 21.19 10.13 -0.95
C THR A 200 22.22 11.06 -1.61
N ASP A 201 22.37 10.96 -2.94
CA ASP A 201 23.37 11.73 -3.71
C ASP A 201 24.78 11.62 -3.10
N GLY A 202 25.12 10.43 -2.56
CA GLY A 202 26.40 10.15 -1.92
C GLY A 202 26.55 10.67 -0.49
N ALA A 203 25.51 11.23 0.12
CA ALA A 203 25.55 11.65 1.52
C ALA A 203 25.76 10.46 2.48
N VAL A 204 25.29 9.28 2.11
CA VAL A 204 25.55 8.01 2.78
C VAL A 204 26.33 7.11 1.83
N ASN A 205 27.56 6.70 2.20
CA ASN A 205 28.31 5.73 1.40
C ASN A 205 27.71 4.34 1.51
N ALA A 206 27.77 3.56 0.44
CA ALA A 206 27.33 2.16 0.45
C ALA A 206 28.03 1.31 1.51
N ALA A 207 29.30 1.63 1.85
CA ALA A 207 30.06 0.94 2.88
C ALA A 207 29.58 1.23 4.31
N ASP A 208 28.84 2.33 4.52
CA ASP A 208 28.31 2.73 5.82
C ASP A 208 26.89 2.18 6.05
N VAL A 209 26.31 1.52 5.06
CA VAL A 209 24.99 0.86 5.15
C VAL A 209 25.16 -0.51 5.79
N LEU A 210 24.46 -0.75 6.89
CA LEU A 210 24.42 -2.07 7.52
C LEU A 210 23.58 -3.04 6.67
N VAL A 211 24.06 -4.27 6.54
CA VAL A 211 23.35 -5.34 5.83
C VAL A 211 23.10 -6.48 6.80
N LEU A 212 21.83 -6.68 7.19
CA LEU A 212 21.40 -7.88 7.89
C LEU A 212 21.06 -8.94 6.85
N ASP A 213 22.03 -9.77 6.53
CA ASP A 213 21.90 -10.78 5.51
C ASP A 213 21.05 -11.98 5.97
N LEU A 214 20.57 -12.74 4.99
CA LEU A 214 19.70 -13.88 5.21
C LEU A 214 20.35 -14.98 6.07
N ALA A 215 21.66 -15.18 5.93
CA ALA A 215 22.39 -16.18 6.71
C ALA A 215 22.42 -15.83 8.20
N THR A 216 22.73 -14.60 8.53
CA THR A 216 22.70 -14.07 9.91
C THR A 216 21.28 -14.10 10.47
N LEU A 217 20.30 -13.61 9.71
CA LEU A 217 18.90 -13.54 10.14
C LEU A 217 18.31 -14.93 10.48
N ARG A 218 18.66 -15.95 9.69
CA ARG A 218 18.15 -17.30 9.85
C ARG A 218 18.89 -18.13 10.89
N ALA A 219 20.23 -17.98 10.96
CA ALA A 219 21.07 -18.87 11.76
C ALA A 219 21.53 -18.27 13.09
N ASP A 220 21.67 -16.94 13.21
CA ASP A 220 22.29 -16.29 14.37
C ASP A 220 21.48 -15.09 14.85
N HIS A 221 20.47 -15.38 15.66
CA HIS A 221 19.56 -14.37 16.22
C HIS A 221 20.28 -13.31 17.07
N GLU A 222 21.29 -13.70 17.84
CA GLU A 222 22.04 -12.77 18.69
C GLU A 222 22.90 -11.82 17.84
N SER A 223 23.53 -12.30 16.79
CA SER A 223 24.25 -11.44 15.85
C SER A 223 23.31 -10.51 15.09
N ALA A 224 22.10 -10.95 14.75
CA ALA A 224 21.09 -10.09 14.15
C ALA A 224 20.69 -8.94 15.10
N ILE A 225 20.47 -9.24 16.39
CA ILE A 225 20.18 -8.23 17.41
C ILE A 225 21.36 -7.29 17.59
N ALA A 226 22.59 -7.82 17.69
CA ALA A 226 23.79 -7.03 17.86
C ALA A 226 24.00 -6.05 16.69
N LEU A 227 23.79 -6.50 15.44
CA LEU A 227 23.86 -5.64 14.26
C LEU A 227 22.83 -4.52 14.32
N LEU A 228 21.56 -4.83 14.63
CA LEU A 228 20.51 -3.80 14.76
C LEU A 228 20.87 -2.77 15.84
N ARG A 229 21.41 -3.22 16.97
CA ARG A 229 21.82 -2.34 18.09
C ARG A 229 23.08 -1.51 17.83
N SER A 230 23.88 -1.90 16.83
CA SER A 230 25.07 -1.15 16.44
C SER A 230 24.77 0.12 15.64
N ALA A 231 23.58 0.24 15.09
CA ALA A 231 23.18 1.40 14.31
C ALA A 231 23.15 2.67 15.15
N THR A 232 23.60 3.77 14.55
CA THR A 232 23.61 5.11 15.16
C THR A 232 23.32 6.16 14.12
N ASN A 233 22.76 7.30 14.54
CA ASN A 233 22.59 8.48 13.67
C ASN A 233 21.78 8.21 12.39
N ARG A 234 20.65 7.53 12.52
CA ARG A 234 19.77 7.16 11.39
C ARG A 234 20.47 6.27 10.36
N GLN A 235 21.45 5.47 10.79
CA GLN A 235 22.18 4.61 9.86
C GLN A 235 21.23 3.69 9.10
N PRO A 236 21.30 3.63 7.76
CA PRO A 236 20.47 2.71 6.98
C PRO A 236 20.84 1.27 7.26
N ILE A 237 19.82 0.42 7.47
CA ILE A 237 19.94 -1.02 7.71
C ILE A 237 19.12 -1.73 6.66
N VAL A 238 19.77 -2.33 5.69
CA VAL A 238 19.16 -3.16 4.67
C VAL A 238 18.99 -4.57 5.21
N VAL A 239 17.83 -5.19 4.99
CA VAL A 239 17.55 -6.53 5.49
C VAL A 239 17.14 -7.45 4.35
N ASP A 240 17.77 -8.62 4.28
CA ASP A 240 17.39 -9.69 3.38
C ASP A 240 16.10 -10.36 3.84
N ILE A 241 15.13 -10.48 2.93
CA ILE A 241 13.85 -11.17 3.16
C ILE A 241 13.45 -11.90 1.88
N VAL A 242 13.09 -13.17 2.02
CA VAL A 242 12.60 -14.02 0.93
C VAL A 242 11.17 -14.50 1.21
N GLU A 243 10.88 -14.87 2.45
CA GLU A 243 9.61 -15.45 2.84
C GLU A 243 9.09 -14.93 4.18
N GLU A 244 7.87 -15.31 4.54
CA GLU A 244 7.17 -14.83 5.74
C GLU A 244 7.96 -15.11 7.04
N ASN A 245 8.62 -16.26 7.13
CA ASN A 245 9.39 -16.61 8.33
C ASN A 245 10.63 -15.72 8.51
N ASP A 246 11.18 -15.16 7.44
CA ASP A 246 12.25 -14.16 7.52
C ASP A 246 11.74 -12.85 8.14
N LEU A 247 10.51 -12.42 7.78
CA LEU A 247 9.85 -11.26 8.39
C LEU A 247 9.61 -11.48 9.89
N ARG A 248 9.19 -12.68 10.28
CA ARG A 248 8.99 -13.03 11.70
C ARG A 248 10.31 -13.08 12.45
N ALA A 249 11.37 -13.63 11.86
CA ALA A 249 12.71 -13.63 12.45
C ALA A 249 13.23 -12.21 12.67
N LEU A 250 13.03 -11.33 11.68
CA LEU A 250 13.35 -9.90 11.80
C LEU A 250 12.51 -9.22 12.90
N ALA A 251 11.21 -9.51 12.97
CA ALA A 251 10.34 -8.95 14.00
C ALA A 251 10.83 -9.30 15.41
N LEU A 252 11.24 -10.54 15.65
CA LEU A 252 11.80 -10.97 16.93
C LEU A 252 13.10 -10.23 17.26
N ALA A 253 14.00 -10.05 16.29
CA ALA A 253 15.24 -9.31 16.48
C ALA A 253 15.00 -7.81 16.74
N LEU A 254 14.05 -7.19 16.05
CA LEU A 254 13.66 -5.79 16.26
C LEU A 254 13.05 -5.60 17.66
N ILE A 255 12.13 -6.48 18.10
CA ILE A 255 11.55 -6.43 19.44
C ILE A 255 12.65 -6.48 20.50
N ALA A 256 13.63 -7.36 20.35
CA ALA A 256 14.74 -7.47 21.30
C ALA A 256 15.65 -6.22 21.28
N ALA A 257 15.99 -5.69 20.12
CA ALA A 257 16.80 -4.49 19.98
C ALA A 257 16.11 -3.25 20.56
N GLU A 258 14.80 -3.06 20.24
CA GLU A 258 14.01 -1.94 20.77
C GLU A 258 13.80 -2.03 22.28
N SER A 259 13.56 -3.24 22.82
CA SER A 259 13.49 -3.47 24.27
C SER A 259 14.81 -3.15 24.99
N ALA A 260 15.93 -3.34 24.29
CA ALA A 260 17.27 -2.96 24.78
C ALA A 260 17.59 -1.48 24.57
N GLY A 261 16.66 -0.73 24.01
CA GLY A 261 16.73 0.72 23.87
C GLY A 261 17.04 1.24 22.47
N SER A 262 17.07 0.45 21.40
CA SER A 262 17.20 0.99 20.03
C SER A 262 15.91 1.70 19.58
N HIS A 263 16.05 2.68 18.68
CA HIS A 263 14.95 3.45 18.15
C HIS A 263 15.04 3.52 16.62
N PHE A 264 14.03 2.98 15.93
CA PHE A 264 14.03 2.85 14.48
C PHE A 264 12.88 3.60 13.81
N VAL A 265 13.13 4.07 12.59
CA VAL A 265 12.12 4.38 11.58
C VAL A 265 12.22 3.31 10.49
N TYR A 266 11.11 3.00 9.86
CA TYR A 266 11.03 1.89 8.92
C TYR A 266 10.67 2.40 7.52
N ARG A 267 11.39 1.91 6.48
CA ARG A 267 11.06 2.11 5.08
C ARG A 267 10.83 0.75 4.44
N VAL A 268 9.56 0.38 4.21
CA VAL A 268 9.21 -1.02 4.02
C VAL A 268 8.17 -1.28 2.92
N GLY A 269 8.17 -2.50 2.40
CA GLY A 269 7.09 -3.04 1.56
C GLY A 269 5.87 -3.50 2.38
N PRO A 270 4.76 -3.89 1.69
CA PRO A 270 3.47 -4.19 2.33
C PRO A 270 3.49 -5.26 3.43
N PRO A 271 4.18 -6.40 3.31
CA PRO A 271 4.05 -7.49 4.29
C PRO A 271 4.86 -7.27 5.57
N PHE A 272 5.77 -6.30 5.61
CA PHE A 272 6.59 -6.05 6.80
C PHE A 272 5.75 -5.90 8.06
N LEU A 273 4.68 -5.08 7.99
CA LEU A 273 3.86 -4.82 9.17
C LEU A 273 3.17 -6.09 9.66
N ARG A 274 2.68 -6.94 8.77
CA ARG A 274 2.08 -8.24 9.12
C ARG A 274 3.04 -9.07 9.98
N GLY A 275 4.28 -9.23 9.53
CA GLY A 275 5.33 -9.90 10.31
C GLY A 275 5.62 -9.19 11.64
N ARG A 276 5.75 -7.86 11.62
CA ARG A 276 6.15 -7.05 12.79
C ARG A 276 5.13 -7.07 13.94
N ILE A 277 3.84 -7.09 13.62
CA ILE A 277 2.77 -7.14 14.65
C ILE A 277 2.35 -8.57 15.02
N GLY A 278 2.91 -9.60 14.37
CA GLY A 278 2.53 -10.99 14.60
C GLY A 278 1.13 -11.32 14.06
N GLN A 279 0.74 -10.74 12.93
CA GLN A 279 -0.49 -11.11 12.25
C GLN A 279 -0.25 -12.33 11.36
N ALA A 280 -1.11 -13.33 11.42
CA ALA A 280 -1.05 -14.46 10.51
C ALA A 280 -1.39 -14.03 9.07
N VAL A 281 -0.84 -14.73 8.10
CA VAL A 281 -1.26 -14.57 6.69
C VAL A 281 -2.74 -14.91 6.62
N LYS A 282 -3.54 -13.96 6.15
CA LYS A 282 -4.99 -14.13 6.03
C LYS A 282 -5.33 -14.74 4.67
N GLU A 283 -6.16 -15.78 4.70
CA GLU A 283 -6.81 -16.30 3.49
C GLU A 283 -7.73 -15.24 2.87
N PRO A 284 -7.96 -15.32 1.55
CA PRO A 284 -8.87 -14.42 0.88
C PRO A 284 -10.23 -14.33 1.55
N VAL A 285 -10.71 -13.11 1.76
CA VAL A 285 -11.99 -12.81 2.41
C VAL A 285 -13.12 -13.64 1.80
N SER A 286 -13.88 -14.35 2.65
CA SER A 286 -15.02 -15.16 2.23
C SER A 286 -16.24 -14.29 1.88
N VAL A 287 -17.22 -14.90 1.19
CA VAL A 287 -18.51 -14.26 0.88
C VAL A 287 -19.24 -13.83 2.17
N ASP A 288 -19.15 -14.62 3.24
CA ASP A 288 -19.81 -14.31 4.52
C ASP A 288 -19.12 -13.15 5.25
N GLU A 289 -17.79 -13.06 5.19
CA GLU A 289 -17.06 -11.90 5.72
C GLU A 289 -17.39 -10.62 4.95
N ILE A 290 -17.56 -10.69 3.61
CA ILE A 290 -18.00 -9.54 2.82
C ILE A 290 -19.42 -9.12 3.25
N ARG A 291 -20.35 -10.07 3.44
CA ARG A 291 -21.70 -9.76 3.96
C ARG A 291 -21.65 -9.11 5.35
N ALA A 292 -20.83 -9.65 6.23
CA ALA A 292 -20.66 -9.11 7.58
C ALA A 292 -20.08 -7.68 7.59
N SER A 293 -19.29 -7.32 6.58
CA SER A 293 -18.72 -5.97 6.44
C SER A 293 -19.73 -4.89 6.02
N ARG A 294 -20.95 -5.30 5.64
CA ARG A 294 -22.02 -4.38 5.24
C ARG A 294 -22.80 -3.85 6.43
N SER A 295 -23.29 -2.63 6.33
CA SER A 295 -24.05 -1.97 7.40
C SER A 295 -25.56 -2.26 7.40
N GLY A 296 -26.06 -3.16 6.57
CA GLY A 296 -27.51 -3.42 6.42
C GLY A 296 -28.29 -2.28 5.74
N ARG A 297 -27.62 -1.35 5.07
CA ARG A 297 -28.24 -0.29 4.28
C ARG A 297 -28.91 -0.85 3.03
N ASP A 298 -29.94 -0.18 2.56
CA ASP A 298 -30.57 -0.48 1.29
C ASP A 298 -29.64 -0.09 0.14
N VAL A 299 -29.25 -1.08 -0.65
CA VAL A 299 -28.30 -0.93 -1.76
C VAL A 299 -28.87 -1.52 -3.05
N THR A 300 -28.37 -1.08 -4.19
CA THR A 300 -28.75 -1.63 -5.50
C THR A 300 -28.28 -3.09 -5.64
N PRO A 301 -28.92 -3.88 -6.52
CA PRO A 301 -28.42 -5.22 -6.88
C PRO A 301 -27.00 -5.20 -7.47
N GLY A 302 -26.65 -4.14 -8.22
CA GLY A 302 -25.38 -3.98 -8.90
C GLY A 302 -24.31 -3.28 -8.07
N GLY A 303 -23.06 -3.61 -8.37
CA GLY A 303 -21.86 -2.93 -7.87
C GLY A 303 -21.27 -1.99 -8.93
N LEU A 304 -20.54 -0.98 -8.46
CA LEU A 304 -19.84 0.00 -9.28
C LEU A 304 -18.36 -0.36 -9.42
N ILE A 305 -17.90 -0.59 -10.64
CA ILE A 305 -16.49 -0.88 -10.95
C ILE A 305 -15.90 0.32 -11.69
N VAL A 306 -14.96 1.02 -11.04
CA VAL A 306 -14.29 2.22 -11.56
C VAL A 306 -12.89 1.85 -12.05
N VAL A 307 -12.61 2.05 -13.34
CA VAL A 307 -11.35 1.64 -13.98
C VAL A 307 -10.64 2.86 -14.57
N GLY A 308 -9.62 3.36 -13.85
CA GLY A 308 -8.79 4.49 -14.29
C GLY A 308 -7.39 4.10 -14.77
N SER A 309 -6.93 2.89 -14.47
CA SER A 309 -5.59 2.43 -14.86
C SER A 309 -5.48 2.13 -16.37
N HIS A 310 -4.39 2.58 -16.99
CA HIS A 310 -4.07 2.34 -18.41
C HIS A 310 -3.11 1.16 -18.64
N VAL A 311 -2.67 0.47 -17.58
CA VAL A 311 -1.76 -0.68 -17.66
C VAL A 311 -2.39 -1.80 -18.50
N ASP A 312 -1.58 -2.48 -19.32
CA ASP A 312 -2.03 -3.57 -20.21
C ASP A 312 -2.76 -4.68 -19.47
N LEU A 313 -2.24 -5.07 -18.29
CA LEU A 313 -2.90 -6.07 -17.44
C LEU A 313 -4.33 -5.63 -17.07
N THR A 314 -4.55 -4.36 -16.74
CA THR A 314 -5.90 -3.83 -16.48
C THR A 314 -6.81 -3.97 -17.70
N THR A 315 -6.28 -3.75 -18.90
CA THR A 315 -7.05 -3.92 -20.15
C THR A 315 -7.46 -5.39 -20.35
N HIS A 316 -6.54 -6.33 -20.13
CA HIS A 316 -6.84 -7.76 -20.21
C HIS A 316 -7.88 -8.19 -19.16
N GLN A 317 -7.74 -7.74 -17.93
CA GLN A 317 -8.70 -8.03 -16.85
C GLN A 317 -10.10 -7.46 -17.16
N LEU A 318 -10.17 -6.25 -17.70
CA LEU A 318 -11.44 -5.64 -18.11
C LEU A 318 -12.10 -6.39 -19.28
N ASN A 319 -11.31 -6.85 -20.25
CA ASN A 319 -11.82 -7.65 -21.36
C ASN A 319 -12.43 -8.97 -20.87
N LEU A 320 -11.74 -9.66 -19.96
CA LEU A 320 -12.26 -10.90 -19.39
C LEU A 320 -13.52 -10.68 -18.53
N LEU A 321 -13.58 -9.58 -17.79
CA LEU A 321 -14.80 -9.18 -17.07
C LEU A 321 -15.98 -8.96 -18.02
N ARG A 322 -15.77 -8.32 -19.17
CA ARG A 322 -16.79 -8.14 -20.22
C ARG A 322 -17.30 -9.45 -20.75
N GLU A 323 -16.38 -10.37 -21.07
CA GLU A 323 -16.71 -11.69 -21.63
C GLU A 323 -17.50 -12.56 -20.65
N THR A 324 -17.12 -12.53 -19.36
CA THR A 324 -17.64 -13.46 -18.35
C THR A 324 -18.90 -12.96 -17.65
N GLN A 325 -19.06 -11.64 -17.46
CA GLN A 325 -20.12 -11.08 -16.63
C GLN A 325 -21.00 -10.04 -17.35
N GLN A 326 -20.57 -9.54 -18.50
CA GLN A 326 -21.31 -8.59 -19.34
C GLN A 326 -21.88 -7.39 -18.55
N PRO A 327 -21.08 -6.69 -17.72
CA PRO A 327 -21.54 -5.52 -16.99
C PRO A 327 -21.95 -4.41 -17.96
N PHE A 328 -22.88 -3.55 -17.53
CA PHE A 328 -23.16 -2.35 -18.30
C PHE A 328 -21.95 -1.41 -18.24
N GLU A 329 -21.43 -1.01 -19.39
CA GLU A 329 -20.19 -0.22 -19.46
C GLU A 329 -20.44 1.20 -19.93
N LEU A 330 -19.77 2.14 -19.24
CA LEU A 330 -19.76 3.57 -19.54
C LEU A 330 -18.33 4.06 -19.64
N GLU A 331 -18.08 4.93 -20.59
CA GLU A 331 -16.79 5.60 -20.77
C GLU A 331 -16.86 7.06 -20.32
N ILE A 332 -15.89 7.48 -19.50
CA ILE A 332 -15.54 8.88 -19.29
C ILE A 332 -14.60 9.23 -20.43
N GLU A 333 -15.12 9.86 -21.47
CA GLU A 333 -14.37 10.22 -22.65
C GLU A 333 -13.43 11.41 -22.35
N VAL A 334 -12.11 11.17 -22.38
CA VAL A 334 -11.11 12.19 -22.06
C VAL A 334 -11.26 13.44 -22.95
N ALA A 335 -11.61 13.26 -24.23
CA ALA A 335 -11.86 14.36 -25.15
C ALA A 335 -13.01 15.30 -24.71
N GLN A 336 -14.04 14.72 -24.08
CA GLN A 336 -15.15 15.52 -23.49
C GLN A 336 -14.74 16.20 -22.19
N ILE A 337 -13.87 15.56 -21.39
CA ILE A 337 -13.39 16.12 -20.11
C ILE A 337 -12.45 17.30 -20.31
N VAL A 338 -11.64 17.29 -21.37
CA VAL A 338 -10.72 18.38 -21.70
C VAL A 338 -11.47 19.60 -22.27
N ASP A 339 -12.61 19.39 -22.92
CA ASP A 339 -13.49 20.44 -23.46
C ASP A 339 -14.38 21.01 -22.32
N GLU A 340 -14.05 22.21 -21.85
CA GLU A 340 -14.77 22.88 -20.74
C GLU A 340 -16.28 23.04 -21.01
N GLY A 341 -16.68 23.19 -22.27
CA GLY A 341 -18.09 23.35 -22.63
C GLY A 341 -18.91 22.07 -22.57
N ARG A 342 -18.25 20.90 -22.58
CA ARG A 342 -18.89 19.58 -22.62
C ARG A 342 -18.71 18.75 -21.35
N ARG A 343 -17.69 19.06 -20.55
CA ARG A 343 -17.28 18.30 -19.36
C ARG A 343 -18.45 18.00 -18.43
N ASP A 344 -19.14 19.03 -18.00
CA ASP A 344 -20.18 18.90 -16.96
C ASP A 344 -21.43 18.14 -17.45
N GLU A 345 -21.79 18.30 -18.72
CA GLU A 345 -22.88 17.52 -19.31
C GLU A 345 -22.50 16.04 -19.41
N HIS A 346 -21.27 15.75 -19.88
CA HIS A 346 -20.77 14.40 -20.00
C HIS A 346 -20.70 13.68 -18.65
N VAL A 347 -20.16 14.32 -17.63
CA VAL A 347 -20.09 13.78 -16.25
C VAL A 347 -21.49 13.47 -15.71
N ARG A 348 -22.46 14.39 -15.89
CA ARG A 348 -23.86 14.19 -15.46
C ARG A 348 -24.55 13.04 -16.20
N ASP A 349 -24.33 12.90 -17.52
CA ASP A 349 -24.88 11.80 -18.30
C ASP A 349 -24.35 10.46 -17.85
N VAL A 350 -22.99 10.33 -17.73
CA VAL A 350 -22.36 9.09 -17.24
C VAL A 350 -22.88 8.72 -15.86
N ALA A 351 -22.95 9.67 -14.92
CA ALA A 351 -23.42 9.41 -13.57
C ALA A 351 -24.91 9.00 -13.53
N ALA A 352 -25.76 9.65 -14.33
CA ALA A 352 -27.18 9.34 -14.38
C ALA A 352 -27.43 7.93 -14.96
N ARG A 353 -26.73 7.58 -16.01
CA ARG A 353 -26.80 6.24 -16.64
C ARG A 353 -26.23 5.17 -15.70
N ALA A 354 -25.10 5.43 -15.03
CA ALA A 354 -24.55 4.51 -14.05
C ALA A 354 -25.55 4.25 -12.92
N ALA A 355 -26.12 5.28 -12.31
CA ALA A 355 -27.10 5.14 -11.24
C ALA A 355 -28.36 4.36 -11.69
N LYS A 356 -28.82 4.57 -12.92
CA LYS A 356 -29.95 3.82 -13.49
C LYS A 356 -29.64 2.34 -13.63
N HIS A 357 -28.52 1.99 -14.25
CA HIS A 357 -28.18 0.59 -14.55
C HIS A 357 -27.68 -0.22 -13.34
N LEU A 358 -27.27 0.44 -12.26
CA LEU A 358 -27.00 -0.25 -10.98
C LEU A 358 -28.23 -0.96 -10.40
N ALA A 359 -29.44 -0.54 -10.75
CA ALA A 359 -30.67 -1.24 -10.40
C ALA A 359 -30.88 -2.56 -11.18
N GLU A 360 -30.17 -2.74 -12.29
CA GLU A 360 -30.28 -3.89 -13.19
C GLU A 360 -29.11 -4.89 -13.01
N GLY A 361 -27.92 -4.38 -12.60
CA GLY A 361 -26.72 -5.20 -12.43
C GLY A 361 -25.45 -4.37 -12.25
N ASN A 362 -24.30 -5.02 -12.40
CA ASN A 362 -23.01 -4.38 -12.25
C ASN A 362 -22.74 -3.36 -13.35
N VAL A 363 -22.13 -2.23 -12.98
CA VAL A 363 -21.77 -1.14 -13.89
C VAL A 363 -20.28 -0.91 -13.85
N VAL A 364 -19.64 -0.88 -15.02
CA VAL A 364 -18.26 -0.42 -15.19
C VAL A 364 -18.29 1.02 -15.67
N VAL A 365 -17.59 1.89 -14.95
CA VAL A 365 -17.24 3.24 -15.38
C VAL A 365 -15.74 3.26 -15.60
N ARG A 366 -15.30 3.52 -16.82
CA ARG A 366 -13.86 3.58 -17.15
C ARG A 366 -13.49 4.87 -17.85
N THR A 367 -12.24 5.25 -17.75
CA THR A 367 -11.65 6.31 -18.59
C THR A 367 -11.35 5.77 -20.00
N SER A 368 -11.19 6.65 -20.97
CA SER A 368 -10.73 6.28 -22.32
C SER A 368 -9.47 5.42 -22.22
N ARG A 369 -9.42 4.30 -22.98
CA ARG A 369 -8.28 3.36 -22.91
C ARG A 369 -7.03 3.87 -23.65
N ALA A 370 -7.19 4.73 -24.65
CA ALA A 370 -6.09 5.43 -25.26
C ALA A 370 -5.58 6.51 -24.30
N LEU A 371 -4.28 6.48 -23.98
CA LEU A 371 -3.65 7.53 -23.18
C LEU A 371 -3.64 8.82 -23.97
N VAL A 372 -4.27 9.86 -23.45
CA VAL A 372 -4.26 11.22 -24.01
C VAL A 372 -3.18 12.01 -23.26
N THR A 373 -2.20 12.50 -24.01
CA THR A 373 -1.11 13.34 -23.48
C THR A 373 -1.20 14.75 -24.04
N GLY A 374 -0.79 15.73 -23.27
CA GLY A 374 -0.61 17.10 -23.71
C GLY A 374 0.69 17.29 -24.48
N PRO A 375 0.94 18.51 -24.97
CA PRO A 375 2.15 18.84 -25.71
C PRO A 375 3.43 18.76 -24.86
N ASP A 376 3.30 18.80 -23.55
CA ASP A 376 4.39 18.68 -22.58
C ASP A 376 3.95 17.91 -21.32
N GLY A 377 4.89 17.71 -20.39
CA GLY A 377 4.65 16.98 -19.15
C GLY A 377 3.62 17.66 -18.24
N GLN A 378 3.64 18.99 -18.16
CA GLN A 378 2.70 19.76 -17.33
C GLN A 378 1.27 19.67 -17.90
N ALA A 379 1.09 19.83 -19.18
CA ALA A 379 -0.20 19.67 -19.84
C ALA A 379 -0.73 18.25 -19.71
N SER A 380 0.13 17.23 -19.74
CA SER A 380 -0.25 15.83 -19.52
C SER A 380 -0.73 15.60 -18.08
N LEU A 381 -0.06 16.20 -17.08
CA LEU A 381 -0.48 16.15 -15.67
C LEU A 381 -1.83 16.85 -15.46
N ASP A 382 -2.06 17.99 -16.11
CA ASP A 382 -3.31 18.73 -16.01
C ASP A 382 -4.48 17.92 -16.61
N ILE A 383 -4.25 17.21 -17.73
CA ILE A 383 -5.25 16.28 -18.29
C ILE A 383 -5.54 15.15 -17.30
N ALA A 384 -4.51 14.51 -16.73
CA ALA A 384 -4.68 13.43 -15.77
C ALA A 384 -5.47 13.87 -14.54
N ARG A 385 -5.20 15.06 -14.02
CA ARG A 385 -5.92 15.66 -12.89
C ARG A 385 -7.40 15.90 -13.21
N ARG A 386 -7.71 16.52 -14.37
CA ARG A 386 -9.10 16.73 -14.83
C ARG A 386 -9.87 15.43 -15.01
N VAL A 387 -9.20 14.38 -15.51
CA VAL A 387 -9.82 13.05 -15.65
C VAL A 387 -10.11 12.43 -14.28
N SER A 388 -9.18 12.54 -13.31
CA SER A 388 -9.40 12.07 -11.95
C SER A 388 -10.56 12.80 -11.27
N GLU A 389 -10.62 14.13 -11.39
CA GLU A 389 -11.74 14.94 -10.90
C GLU A 389 -13.07 14.50 -11.50
N ALA A 390 -13.14 14.22 -12.79
CA ALA A 390 -14.34 13.74 -13.45
C ALA A 390 -14.76 12.35 -12.94
N VAL A 391 -13.81 11.44 -12.70
CA VAL A 391 -14.09 10.12 -12.08
C VAL A 391 -14.70 10.29 -10.69
N VAL A 392 -14.11 11.15 -9.87
CA VAL A 392 -14.60 11.47 -8.52
C VAL A 392 -16.02 12.03 -8.58
N GLU A 393 -16.28 13.01 -9.43
CA GLU A 393 -17.60 13.61 -9.59
C GLU A 393 -18.67 12.60 -10.04
N VAL A 394 -18.33 11.70 -10.98
CA VAL A 394 -19.24 10.62 -11.38
C VAL A 394 -19.61 9.75 -10.18
N VAL A 395 -18.63 9.35 -9.37
CA VAL A 395 -18.88 8.52 -8.18
C VAL A 395 -19.75 9.27 -7.17
N GLN A 396 -19.45 10.54 -6.87
CA GLN A 396 -20.26 11.39 -5.98
C GLN A 396 -21.70 11.52 -6.46
N GLN A 397 -21.91 11.80 -7.75
CA GLN A 397 -23.23 11.93 -8.33
C GLN A 397 -24.02 10.61 -8.37
N VAL A 398 -23.35 9.47 -8.51
CA VAL A 398 -23.98 8.15 -8.37
C VAL A 398 -24.45 7.94 -6.94
N LEU A 399 -23.56 8.17 -5.94
CA LEU A 399 -23.89 8.02 -4.52
C LEU A 399 -25.02 8.93 -4.06
N ALA A 400 -25.11 10.13 -4.61
CA ALA A 400 -26.22 11.05 -4.30
C ALA A 400 -27.59 10.54 -4.79
N LYS A 401 -27.62 9.60 -5.75
CA LYS A 401 -28.85 9.04 -6.33
C LYS A 401 -29.14 7.64 -5.81
N THR A 402 -28.12 6.82 -5.60
CA THR A 402 -28.27 5.42 -5.21
C THR A 402 -26.99 4.88 -4.58
N LEU A 403 -27.11 3.85 -3.74
CA LEU A 403 -25.97 3.20 -3.10
C LEU A 403 -25.65 1.89 -3.83
N PRO A 404 -24.47 1.76 -4.43
CA PRO A 404 -24.07 0.51 -5.07
C PRO A 404 -23.84 -0.59 -4.02
N ARG A 405 -24.07 -1.84 -4.41
CA ARG A 405 -23.84 -3.03 -3.56
C ARG A 405 -22.39 -3.12 -3.06
N PHE A 406 -21.46 -2.72 -3.90
CA PHE A 406 -20.02 -2.59 -3.62
C PHE A 406 -19.40 -1.59 -4.58
N VAL A 407 -18.18 -1.17 -4.28
CA VAL A 407 -17.36 -0.37 -5.21
C VAL A 407 -15.99 -1.04 -5.37
N VAL A 408 -15.54 -1.18 -6.61
CA VAL A 408 -14.17 -1.60 -6.96
C VAL A 408 -13.48 -0.44 -7.66
N ALA A 409 -12.32 -0.02 -7.19
CA ALA A 409 -11.50 0.97 -7.88
C ALA A 409 -10.20 0.32 -8.39
N LYS A 410 -10.01 0.33 -9.71
CA LYS A 410 -8.89 -0.29 -10.40
C LYS A 410 -7.88 0.75 -10.88
N GLY A 411 -6.75 0.81 -10.17
CA GLY A 411 -5.66 1.77 -10.32
C GLY A 411 -5.28 2.38 -8.97
N GLY A 412 -3.99 2.66 -8.73
CA GLY A 412 -3.52 3.24 -7.45
C GLY A 412 -4.17 4.60 -7.19
N ILE A 413 -3.89 5.60 -8.03
CA ILE A 413 -4.48 6.96 -7.92
C ILE A 413 -6.01 6.89 -7.94
N THR A 414 -6.60 6.10 -8.84
CA THR A 414 -8.06 5.92 -8.91
C THR A 414 -8.63 5.40 -7.59
N SER A 415 -7.96 4.44 -6.94
CA SER A 415 -8.43 3.89 -5.66
C SER A 415 -8.37 4.92 -4.54
N SER A 416 -7.30 5.73 -4.50
CA SER A 416 -7.16 6.83 -3.54
C SER A 416 -8.26 7.88 -3.71
N ASP A 417 -8.40 8.41 -4.93
CA ASP A 417 -9.33 9.51 -5.22
C ASP A 417 -10.79 9.07 -5.05
N VAL A 418 -11.11 7.84 -5.48
CA VAL A 418 -12.44 7.27 -5.28
C VAL A 418 -12.74 7.07 -3.80
N ALA A 419 -11.81 6.54 -2.99
CA ALA A 419 -12.01 6.37 -1.55
C ALA A 419 -12.21 7.72 -0.85
N THR A 420 -11.24 8.63 -1.00
CA THR A 420 -11.17 9.87 -0.25
C THR A 420 -12.22 10.88 -0.70
N HIS A 421 -12.28 11.15 -2.01
CA HIS A 421 -13.10 12.21 -2.56
C HIS A 421 -14.43 11.70 -3.13
N GLY A 422 -14.41 10.54 -3.82
CA GLY A 422 -15.61 9.96 -4.43
C GLY A 422 -16.60 9.42 -3.40
N LEU A 423 -16.14 8.56 -2.50
CA LEU A 423 -16.92 7.90 -1.46
C LEU A 423 -16.94 8.66 -0.13
N GLY A 424 -16.06 9.65 0.02
CA GLY A 424 -15.96 10.46 1.22
C GLY A 424 -15.52 9.68 2.45
N PHE A 425 -14.65 8.68 2.28
CA PHE A 425 -14.08 7.96 3.40
C PHE A 425 -13.19 8.88 4.22
N ARG A 426 -13.36 8.86 5.53
CA ARG A 426 -12.44 9.45 6.48
C ARG A 426 -11.79 8.36 7.31
N ARG A 427 -12.60 7.39 7.73
CA ARG A 427 -12.22 6.25 8.58
C ARG A 427 -12.75 4.97 7.96
N ALA A 428 -11.89 3.98 7.83
CA ALA A 428 -12.26 2.65 7.33
C ALA A 428 -11.53 1.57 8.11
N ASN A 429 -11.98 0.33 7.96
CA ASN A 429 -11.26 -0.86 8.42
C ASN A 429 -10.87 -1.73 7.22
N VAL A 430 -9.66 -2.26 7.24
CA VAL A 430 -9.24 -3.32 6.32
C VAL A 430 -9.93 -4.61 6.74
N VAL A 431 -10.78 -5.15 5.90
CA VAL A 431 -11.40 -6.48 6.12
C VAL A 431 -10.40 -7.59 5.83
N GLY A 432 -9.64 -7.44 4.75
CA GLY A 432 -8.59 -8.37 4.35
C GLY A 432 -8.37 -8.42 2.84
N PRO A 433 -7.50 -9.33 2.37
CA PRO A 433 -7.23 -9.53 0.95
C PRO A 433 -8.40 -10.22 0.25
N MET A 434 -8.75 -9.78 -0.94
CA MET A 434 -9.73 -10.45 -1.81
C MET A 434 -9.15 -11.65 -2.56
N LEU A 435 -7.85 -11.58 -2.85
CA LEU A 435 -7.02 -12.61 -3.49
C LEU A 435 -5.79 -12.89 -2.60
N PRO A 436 -5.10 -14.03 -2.75
CA PRO A 436 -3.97 -14.38 -1.90
C PRO A 436 -2.91 -13.26 -1.84
N GLY A 437 -2.78 -12.60 -0.69
CA GLY A 437 -1.78 -11.56 -0.42
C GLY A 437 -1.92 -10.26 -1.23
N ILE A 438 -2.96 -10.11 -2.05
CA ILE A 438 -3.18 -8.93 -2.90
C ILE A 438 -4.64 -8.50 -2.90
N VAL A 439 -4.90 -7.26 -3.33
CA VAL A 439 -6.24 -6.66 -3.49
C VAL A 439 -6.99 -6.54 -2.16
N SER A 440 -6.99 -5.37 -1.58
CA SER A 440 -7.56 -5.11 -0.24
C SER A 440 -9.04 -4.77 -0.31
N LEU A 441 -9.83 -5.37 0.59
CA LEU A 441 -11.21 -4.98 0.88
C LEU A 441 -11.24 -4.07 2.10
N TRP A 442 -11.86 -2.90 1.96
CA TRP A 442 -12.12 -1.97 3.05
C TRP A 442 -13.63 -1.85 3.33
N SER A 443 -13.94 -1.54 4.58
CA SER A 443 -15.28 -1.16 5.02
C SER A 443 -15.22 0.22 5.66
N ALA A 444 -15.88 1.21 5.05
CA ALA A 444 -15.97 2.56 5.61
C ALA A 444 -16.75 2.55 6.91
N GLN A 445 -16.28 3.33 7.88
CA GLN A 445 -16.93 3.47 9.19
C GLN A 445 -17.78 4.74 9.27
N ASP A 446 -17.59 5.67 8.35
CA ASP A 446 -18.28 6.95 8.31
C ASP A 446 -18.58 7.38 6.85
N GLY A 447 -19.22 8.54 6.72
CA GLY A 447 -19.48 9.14 5.42
C GLY A 447 -20.66 8.54 4.64
N PRO A 448 -20.88 9.02 3.41
CA PRO A 448 -21.99 8.60 2.55
C PRO A 448 -21.95 7.11 2.19
N ALA A 449 -20.77 6.56 2.08
CA ALA A 449 -20.52 5.17 1.70
C ALA A 449 -20.27 4.24 2.90
N ALA A 450 -20.61 4.64 4.14
CA ALA A 450 -20.45 3.79 5.32
C ALA A 450 -21.12 2.43 5.14
N GLY A 451 -20.37 1.35 5.39
CA GLY A 451 -20.84 -0.03 5.25
C GLY A 451 -20.98 -0.53 3.80
N ILE A 452 -20.48 0.21 2.81
CA ILE A 452 -20.35 -0.29 1.43
C ILE A 452 -18.96 -0.93 1.31
N PRO A 453 -18.86 -2.21 0.87
CA PRO A 453 -17.59 -2.85 0.59
C PRO A 453 -16.83 -2.09 -0.51
N PHE A 454 -15.60 -1.69 -0.23
CA PHE A 454 -14.74 -0.99 -1.17
C PHE A 454 -13.47 -1.78 -1.43
N VAL A 455 -13.18 -2.06 -2.69
CA VAL A 455 -11.99 -2.81 -3.09
C VAL A 455 -10.95 -1.88 -3.71
N VAL A 456 -9.77 -1.87 -3.09
CA VAL A 456 -8.56 -1.22 -3.59
C VAL A 456 -7.82 -2.21 -4.48
N PHE A 457 -7.84 -1.97 -5.79
CA PHE A 457 -7.26 -2.87 -6.76
C PHE A 457 -6.17 -2.18 -7.59
N ALA A 458 -4.89 -2.41 -7.26
CA ALA A 458 -3.78 -1.84 -8.02
C ALA A 458 -3.84 -2.24 -9.52
N GLY A 459 -3.37 -1.35 -10.39
CA GLY A 459 -3.43 -1.57 -11.84
C GLY A 459 -2.61 -2.75 -12.34
N ASN A 460 -1.50 -3.07 -11.66
CA ASN A 460 -0.47 -4.00 -12.08
C ASN A 460 -0.39 -5.29 -11.22
N VAL A 461 -1.47 -5.67 -10.54
CA VAL A 461 -1.51 -6.89 -9.71
C VAL A 461 -2.57 -7.87 -10.17
N GLY A 462 -2.37 -9.14 -9.82
CA GLY A 462 -3.25 -10.25 -10.14
C GLY A 462 -2.97 -10.88 -11.51
N GLN A 463 -3.81 -11.84 -11.87
CA GLN A 463 -3.82 -12.53 -13.16
C GLN A 463 -4.92 -11.94 -14.06
N ALA A 464 -5.07 -12.45 -15.29
CA ALA A 464 -6.06 -11.96 -16.25
C ALA A 464 -7.51 -12.06 -15.73
N ASP A 465 -7.82 -13.07 -14.94
CA ASP A 465 -9.15 -13.35 -14.37
C ASP A 465 -9.44 -12.65 -13.04
N SER A 466 -8.42 -12.07 -12.39
CA SER A 466 -8.51 -11.57 -11.02
C SER A 466 -9.61 -10.53 -10.81
N LEU A 467 -9.83 -9.60 -11.75
CA LEU A 467 -10.91 -8.62 -11.62
C LEU A 467 -12.28 -9.29 -11.70
N SER A 468 -12.45 -10.25 -12.61
CA SER A 468 -13.68 -11.02 -12.75
C SER A 468 -13.98 -11.85 -11.49
N GLU A 469 -12.97 -12.53 -10.94
CA GLU A 469 -13.08 -13.30 -9.69
C GLU A 469 -13.53 -12.43 -8.52
N VAL A 470 -12.91 -11.28 -8.33
CA VAL A 470 -13.27 -10.33 -7.27
C VAL A 470 -14.72 -9.84 -7.43
N VAL A 471 -15.14 -9.49 -8.65
CA VAL A 471 -16.50 -8.99 -8.91
C VAL A 471 -17.55 -10.10 -8.72
N VAL A 472 -17.27 -11.34 -9.13
CA VAL A 472 -18.15 -12.50 -8.87
C VAL A 472 -18.36 -12.67 -7.36
N LYS A 473 -17.27 -12.69 -6.59
CA LYS A 473 -17.32 -12.87 -5.14
C LYS A 473 -18.12 -11.77 -4.43
N LEU A 474 -17.93 -10.52 -4.83
CA LEU A 474 -18.69 -9.37 -4.31
C LEU A 474 -20.19 -9.43 -4.68
N THR A 475 -20.52 -9.93 -5.87
CA THR A 475 -21.90 -10.07 -6.33
C THR A 475 -22.64 -11.20 -5.58
N GLN A 476 -21.94 -12.27 -5.20
CA GLN A 476 -22.48 -13.35 -4.39
C GLN A 476 -22.70 -12.99 -2.93
N ALA A 477 -21.96 -12.03 -2.44
CA ALA A 477 -22.06 -11.52 -1.07
C ALA A 477 -23.23 -10.54 -0.95
#